data_1432da72bccf134e362e48eaf4e16382
#
_entry.id   1432da72bccf134e362e48eaf4e16382
#
_cell.length_a   1.000
_cell.length_b   1.000
_cell.length_c   1.000
_cell.angle_alpha   90.00
_cell.angle_beta   90.00
_cell.angle_gamma   90.00
#
_symmetry.space_group_name_H-M   'P 1'
#
loop_
_entity.id
_entity.type
_entity.pdbx_description
1 polymer ?
#
loop_
_entity_poly.entity_id
_entity_poly.type
_entity_poly.pdbx_seq_one_letter_code
_entity_poly.pdbx_strand_id
1 'polypeptide(L)'
;GYTCSHDDGEGDVIYDLLPFQWRHRNPAVSSVGRLDKETSGLLLITDDGKFIHRMTSPRHHVAKVYEAVTEEDIPAEAVELFASGTFMLNGEDRPCAPAVLEILEPRRARLTLTEGKYHQVRRMLAAVGAPVASLCRISIGSLHLDSLNLEPGEWMPIRPDAL
;
A
#
# COMPACT_ATOMS: atom_id res chain seq x y z
N GLY A 1 -5.59 1.59 -12.26
CA GLY A 1 -5.47 0.79 -13.46
C GLY A 1 -4.05 0.63 -13.99
N TYR A 2 -3.04 1.26 -13.36
CA TYR A 2 -1.62 1.13 -13.74
C TYR A 2 -0.93 0.07 -12.91
N THR A 3 0.05 -0.63 -13.49
CA THR A 3 0.87 -1.61 -12.78
C THR A 3 2.21 -1.02 -12.34
N CYS A 4 2.73 -1.49 -11.20
CA CYS A 4 4.06 -1.15 -10.69
C CYS A 4 5.11 -2.12 -11.29
N SER A 5 5.19 -2.19 -12.60
CA SER A 5 6.09 -3.06 -13.34
C SER A 5 6.93 -2.26 -14.33
N HIS A 6 8.15 -2.74 -14.59
CA HIS A 6 8.97 -2.24 -15.71
C HIS A 6 8.71 -3.02 -17.02
N ASP A 7 7.81 -4.00 -16.98
CA ASP A 7 7.45 -4.80 -18.15
C ASP A 7 6.25 -4.19 -18.87
N ASP A 8 6.47 -3.65 -20.05
CA ASP A 8 5.44 -3.05 -20.90
C ASP A 8 4.38 -4.07 -21.37
N GLY A 9 4.67 -5.37 -21.28
CA GLY A 9 3.72 -6.45 -21.59
C GLY A 9 2.55 -6.56 -20.62
N GLU A 10 2.64 -5.94 -19.45
CA GLU A 10 1.58 -5.95 -18.42
C GLU A 10 0.53 -4.84 -18.60
N GLY A 11 0.57 -4.09 -19.69
CA GLY A 11 -0.34 -2.95 -19.98
C GLY A 11 0.22 -1.62 -19.49
N ASP A 12 -0.65 -0.69 -19.12
CA ASP A 12 -0.23 0.63 -18.65
C ASP A 12 0.56 0.53 -17.35
N VAL A 13 1.75 1.11 -17.33
CA VAL A 13 2.64 1.09 -16.17
C VAL A 13 2.78 2.48 -15.54
N ILE A 14 3.03 2.53 -14.24
CA ILE A 14 3.13 3.79 -13.49
C ILE A 14 4.19 4.75 -14.06
N TYR A 15 5.24 4.22 -14.69
CA TYR A 15 6.31 5.02 -15.27
C TYR A 15 5.88 5.82 -16.50
N ASP A 16 4.78 5.45 -17.15
CA ASP A 16 4.17 6.21 -18.27
C ASP A 16 3.62 7.56 -17.82
N LEU A 17 3.33 7.71 -16.53
CA LEU A 17 2.87 8.97 -15.92
C LEU A 17 4.01 9.95 -15.64
N LEU A 18 5.27 9.52 -15.76
CA LEU A 18 6.44 10.32 -15.46
C LEU A 18 7.00 11.03 -16.71
N PRO A 19 7.73 12.14 -16.53
CA PRO A 19 8.47 12.78 -17.62
C PRO A 19 9.41 11.81 -18.34
N PHE A 20 9.54 12.00 -19.65
CA PHE A 20 10.37 11.14 -20.50
C PHE A 20 11.80 10.96 -19.97
N GLN A 21 12.45 12.04 -19.52
CA GLN A 21 13.81 12.00 -18.99
C GLN A 21 13.95 11.14 -17.73
N TRP A 22 12.88 10.93 -16.96
CA TRP A 22 12.92 10.07 -15.78
C TRP A 22 12.70 8.61 -16.12
N ARG A 23 11.93 8.34 -17.18
CA ARG A 23 11.67 6.97 -17.62
C ARG A 23 12.92 6.30 -18.22
N HIS A 24 13.81 7.09 -18.82
CA HIS A 24 14.98 6.61 -19.56
C HIS A 24 16.32 6.93 -18.90
N ARG A 25 16.31 7.31 -17.63
CA ARG A 25 17.54 7.61 -16.90
C ARG A 25 18.25 6.34 -16.40
N ASN A 26 19.54 6.50 -16.10
CA ASN A 26 20.36 5.48 -15.45
C ASN A 26 21.03 6.09 -14.19
N PRO A 27 20.84 5.55 -12.97
CA PRO A 27 19.98 4.39 -12.70
C PRO A 27 18.51 4.67 -12.92
N ALA A 28 17.75 3.62 -13.25
CA ALA A 28 16.32 3.72 -13.48
C ALA A 28 15.56 4.08 -12.19
N VAL A 29 14.50 4.85 -12.30
CA VAL A 29 13.58 5.05 -11.19
C VAL A 29 12.72 3.82 -10.97
N SER A 30 12.41 3.52 -9.73
CA SER A 30 11.58 2.38 -9.35
C SER A 30 10.62 2.74 -8.23
N SER A 31 9.49 2.07 -8.17
CA SER A 31 8.54 2.24 -7.09
C SER A 31 9.12 1.68 -5.77
N VAL A 32 8.79 2.36 -4.68
CA VAL A 32 9.12 1.92 -3.32
C VAL A 32 8.01 0.99 -2.84
N GLY A 33 8.20 -0.30 -3.05
CA GLY A 33 7.13 -1.28 -2.92
C GLY A 33 6.15 -1.19 -4.10
N ARG A 34 5.01 -1.82 -3.94
CA ARG A 34 4.01 -1.91 -5.01
C ARG A 34 2.63 -1.56 -4.49
N LEU A 35 1.80 -1.02 -5.37
CA LEU A 35 0.36 -1.06 -5.26
C LEU A 35 -0.18 -2.05 -6.29
N ASP A 36 -1.22 -2.79 -5.91
CA ASP A 36 -1.94 -3.62 -6.85
C ASP A 36 -2.63 -2.74 -7.90
N LYS A 37 -2.85 -3.27 -9.10
CA LYS A 37 -3.48 -2.55 -10.21
C LYS A 37 -4.81 -1.88 -9.83
N GLU A 38 -5.55 -2.49 -8.92
CA GLU A 38 -6.87 -2.05 -8.45
C GLU A 38 -6.80 -1.23 -7.15
N THR A 39 -5.60 -0.97 -6.64
CA THR A 39 -5.37 -0.16 -5.45
C THR A 39 -4.84 1.20 -5.86
N SER A 40 -5.48 2.25 -5.35
CA SER A 40 -5.05 3.64 -5.55
C SER A 40 -4.22 4.15 -4.38
N GLY A 41 -3.78 5.38 -4.47
CA GLY A 41 -3.19 6.10 -3.35
C GLY A 41 -1.72 6.42 -3.51
N LEU A 42 -1.09 6.69 -2.38
CA LEU A 42 0.28 7.17 -2.29
C LEU A 42 1.29 6.10 -2.71
N LEU A 43 2.13 6.45 -3.68
CA LEU A 43 3.23 5.62 -4.17
C LEU A 43 4.49 6.47 -4.27
N LEU A 44 5.57 5.99 -3.67
CA LEU A 44 6.88 6.63 -3.76
C LEU A 44 7.67 6.04 -4.93
N ILE A 45 8.41 6.89 -5.63
CA ILE A 45 9.28 6.49 -6.74
C ILE A 45 10.64 7.14 -6.53
N THR A 46 11.71 6.38 -6.66
CA THR A 46 13.09 6.85 -6.47
C THR A 46 14.08 6.03 -7.30
N ASP A 47 15.28 6.57 -7.52
CA ASP A 47 16.42 5.84 -8.07
C ASP A 47 17.38 5.32 -6.98
N ASP A 48 17.09 5.62 -5.71
CA ASP A 48 17.92 5.19 -4.57
C ASP A 48 17.49 3.80 -4.06
N GLY A 49 18.22 2.76 -4.48
CA GLY A 49 17.96 1.39 -4.07
C GLY A 49 18.10 1.16 -2.55
N LYS A 50 18.94 1.93 -1.86
CA LYS A 50 19.08 1.84 -0.40
C LYS A 50 17.83 2.40 0.29
N PHE A 51 17.29 3.47 -0.23
CA PHE A 51 16.02 4.03 0.24
C PHE A 51 14.88 3.03 0.04
N ILE A 52 14.77 2.43 -1.16
CA ILE A 52 13.76 1.40 -1.45
C ILE A 52 13.85 0.27 -0.43
N HIS A 53 15.05 -0.28 -0.24
CA HIS A 53 15.27 -1.37 0.71
C HIS A 53 14.87 -0.99 2.15
N ARG A 54 15.26 0.20 2.60
CA ARG A 54 14.91 0.69 3.95
C ARG A 54 13.40 0.81 4.14
N MET A 55 12.70 1.34 3.15
CA MET A 55 11.26 1.58 3.24
C MET A 55 10.41 0.31 3.07
N THR A 56 10.92 -0.69 2.36
CA THR A 56 10.17 -1.92 2.07
C THR A 56 10.52 -3.10 2.98
N SER A 57 11.67 -3.05 3.65
CA SER A 57 12.09 -4.11 4.56
C SER A 57 11.17 -4.20 5.78
N PRO A 58 10.63 -5.39 6.11
CA PRO A 58 9.83 -5.59 7.31
C PRO A 58 10.55 -5.23 8.61
N ARG A 59 11.90 -5.25 8.61
CA ARG A 59 12.71 -4.93 9.78
C ARG A 59 12.61 -3.48 10.24
N HIS A 60 12.25 -2.57 9.33
CA HIS A 60 12.13 -1.15 9.65
C HIS A 60 10.73 -0.74 10.09
N HIS A 61 9.76 -1.65 10.00
CA HIS A 61 8.38 -1.44 10.48
C HIS A 61 7.73 -0.12 10.04
N VAL A 62 8.04 0.33 8.81
CA VAL A 62 7.43 1.55 8.28
C VAL A 62 5.93 1.35 8.13
N ALA A 63 5.15 2.12 8.87
CA ALA A 63 3.70 2.03 8.86
C ALA A 63 3.12 2.52 7.53
N LYS A 64 2.16 1.78 7.00
CA LYS A 64 1.36 2.15 5.83
C LYS A 64 -0.11 2.07 6.21
N VAL A 65 -0.85 3.12 5.95
CA VAL A 65 -2.27 3.18 6.26
C VAL A 65 -3.08 3.09 4.97
N TYR A 66 -4.04 2.19 4.98
CA TYR A 66 -4.97 1.96 3.87
C TYR A 66 -6.39 2.31 4.31
N GLU A 67 -7.14 2.98 3.47
CA GLU A 67 -8.57 3.15 3.62
C GLU A 67 -9.29 2.17 2.69
N ALA A 68 -10.13 1.33 3.27
CA ALA A 68 -10.88 0.30 2.57
C ALA A 68 -12.38 0.56 2.66
N VAL A 69 -13.07 0.38 1.55
CA VAL A 69 -14.53 0.21 1.48
C VAL A 69 -14.79 -1.26 1.18
N THR A 70 -15.68 -1.89 1.92
CA THR A 70 -15.99 -3.31 1.82
C THR A 70 -17.39 -3.55 1.25
N GLU A 71 -17.59 -4.74 0.69
CA GLU A 71 -18.88 -5.15 0.12
C GLU A 71 -19.89 -5.55 1.21
N GLU A 72 -19.37 -6.02 2.36
CA GLU A 72 -20.14 -6.44 3.52
C GLU A 72 -19.68 -5.71 4.76
N ASP A 73 -20.51 -5.74 5.82
CA ASP A 73 -20.19 -5.11 7.09
C ASP A 73 -18.94 -5.78 7.72
N ILE A 74 -18.06 -4.95 8.26
CA ILE A 74 -16.84 -5.41 8.90
C ILE A 74 -17.17 -5.88 10.32
N PRO A 75 -16.87 -7.15 10.68
CA PRO A 75 -17.15 -7.63 12.02
C PRO A 75 -16.28 -6.92 13.07
N ALA A 76 -16.86 -6.51 14.19
CA ALA A 76 -16.16 -5.79 15.26
C ALA A 76 -14.98 -6.60 15.84
N GLU A 77 -15.08 -7.92 15.90
CA GLU A 77 -14.05 -8.83 16.39
C GLU A 77 -12.80 -8.87 15.51
N ALA A 78 -12.87 -8.39 14.26
CA ALA A 78 -11.70 -8.26 13.39
C ALA A 78 -10.66 -7.31 13.97
N VAL A 79 -11.06 -6.30 14.74
CA VAL A 79 -10.15 -5.34 15.37
C VAL A 79 -9.15 -6.06 16.28
N GLU A 80 -9.61 -6.89 17.19
CA GLU A 80 -8.76 -7.66 18.11
C GLU A 80 -7.99 -8.75 17.37
N LEU A 81 -8.62 -9.42 16.42
CA LEU A 81 -7.99 -10.48 15.64
C LEU A 81 -6.76 -9.96 14.87
N PHE A 82 -6.89 -8.84 14.21
CA PHE A 82 -5.79 -8.25 13.44
C PHE A 82 -4.70 -7.66 14.33
N ALA A 83 -5.05 -7.19 15.53
CA ALA A 83 -4.09 -6.69 16.50
C ALA A 83 -3.31 -7.80 17.21
N SER A 84 -3.79 -9.03 17.18
CA SER A 84 -3.24 -10.15 17.97
C SER A 84 -1.84 -10.60 17.52
N GLY A 85 -1.48 -10.39 16.26
CA GLY A 85 -0.25 -10.94 15.67
C GLY A 85 -0.31 -12.46 15.45
N THR A 86 -1.48 -13.06 15.56
CA THR A 86 -1.68 -14.53 15.40
C THR A 86 -2.51 -14.87 14.17
N PHE A 87 -2.98 -13.88 13.44
CA PHE A 87 -3.85 -14.10 12.29
C PHE A 87 -3.07 -14.70 11.12
N MET A 88 -3.50 -15.89 10.67
CA MET A 88 -2.89 -16.62 9.56
C MET A 88 -3.69 -16.44 8.27
N LEU A 89 -3.00 -16.04 7.21
CA LEU A 89 -3.53 -16.08 5.85
C LEU A 89 -3.18 -17.40 5.17
N ASN A 90 -4.09 -17.90 4.35
CA ASN A 90 -3.86 -19.14 3.59
C ASN A 90 -2.62 -18.99 2.69
N GLY A 91 -1.74 -20.00 2.73
CA GLY A 91 -0.52 -20.02 1.92
C GLY A 91 0.65 -19.25 2.52
N GLU A 92 0.50 -18.63 3.69
CA GLU A 92 1.59 -17.99 4.40
C GLU A 92 2.22 -18.92 5.45
N ASP A 93 3.54 -18.80 5.64
CA ASP A 93 4.28 -19.59 6.62
C ASP A 93 4.26 -18.97 8.02
N ARG A 94 3.92 -17.69 8.11
CA ARG A 94 3.93 -16.92 9.35
C ARG A 94 2.65 -16.13 9.50
N PRO A 95 2.19 -15.92 10.74
CA PRO A 95 1.06 -15.04 10.98
C PRO A 95 1.34 -13.61 10.51
N CYS A 96 0.29 -12.85 10.26
CA CYS A 96 0.40 -11.42 10.03
C CYS A 96 0.97 -10.74 11.27
N ALA A 97 1.86 -9.78 11.08
CA ALA A 97 2.26 -8.88 12.15
C ALA A 97 1.03 -8.15 12.71
N PRO A 98 1.04 -7.74 13.99
CA PRO A 98 -0.05 -6.97 14.55
C PRO A 98 -0.40 -5.77 13.66
N ALA A 99 -1.68 -5.65 13.33
CA ALA A 99 -2.22 -4.58 12.50
C ALA A 99 -3.31 -3.82 13.25
N VAL A 100 -3.44 -2.53 12.99
CA VAL A 100 -4.45 -1.69 13.62
C VAL A 100 -5.60 -1.49 12.64
N LEU A 101 -6.77 -2.03 12.99
CA LEU A 101 -8.02 -1.83 12.25
C LEU A 101 -8.90 -0.83 13.00
N GLU A 102 -9.27 0.26 12.32
CA GLU A 102 -10.22 1.25 12.80
C GLU A 102 -11.44 1.22 11.89
N ILE A 103 -12.58 0.78 12.44
CA ILE A 103 -13.85 0.74 11.73
C ILE A 103 -14.50 2.12 11.83
N LEU A 104 -14.55 2.85 10.71
CA LEU A 104 -15.12 4.21 10.63
C LEU A 104 -16.62 4.18 10.40
N GLU A 105 -17.06 3.25 9.57
CA GLU A 105 -18.45 2.99 9.20
C GLU A 105 -18.60 1.48 9.02
N PRO A 106 -19.83 0.92 8.97
CA PRO A 106 -20.01 -0.53 8.85
C PRO A 106 -19.21 -1.18 7.71
N ARG A 107 -19.04 -0.46 6.60
CA ARG A 107 -18.31 -0.93 5.40
C ARG A 107 -17.11 -0.06 5.03
N ARG A 108 -16.57 0.68 5.97
CA ARG A 108 -15.41 1.54 5.77
C ARG A 108 -14.47 1.49 6.95
N ALA A 109 -13.20 1.26 6.68
CA ALA A 109 -12.19 1.14 7.71
C ALA A 109 -10.83 1.67 7.25
N ARG A 110 -9.97 1.96 8.23
CA ARG A 110 -8.55 2.16 8.04
C ARG A 110 -7.78 0.99 8.62
N LEU A 111 -6.83 0.49 7.88
CA LEU A 111 -5.95 -0.59 8.30
C LEU A 111 -4.50 -0.15 8.21
N THR A 112 -3.80 -0.19 9.35
CA THR A 112 -2.39 0.14 9.45
C THR A 112 -1.56 -1.14 9.48
N LEU A 113 -0.66 -1.30 8.51
CA LEU A 113 0.27 -2.41 8.40
C LEU A 113 1.72 -1.93 8.51
N THR A 114 2.60 -2.76 9.09
CA THR A 114 4.04 -2.56 9.13
C THR A 114 4.81 -3.55 8.26
N GLU A 115 4.10 -4.38 7.52
CA GLU A 115 4.62 -5.38 6.59
C GLU A 115 3.86 -5.29 5.25
N GLY A 116 4.18 -6.15 4.30
CA GLY A 116 3.55 -6.15 3.01
C GLY A 116 3.51 -7.55 2.38
N LYS A 117 2.66 -8.42 2.91
CA LYS A 117 2.37 -9.71 2.26
C LYS A 117 1.55 -9.49 0.99
N TYR A 118 1.59 -10.46 0.09
CA TYR A 118 0.83 -10.43 -1.16
C TYR A 118 -0.65 -10.15 -0.91
N HIS A 119 -1.19 -9.07 -1.50
CA HIS A 119 -2.58 -8.63 -1.38
C HIS A 119 -3.11 -8.62 0.07
N GLN A 120 -2.28 -8.22 1.02
CA GLN A 120 -2.53 -8.47 2.45
C GLN A 120 -3.83 -7.85 2.95
N VAL A 121 -4.09 -6.57 2.70
CA VAL A 121 -5.33 -5.90 3.17
C VAL A 121 -6.56 -6.60 2.61
N ARG A 122 -6.56 -6.90 1.32
CA ARG A 122 -7.69 -7.55 0.64
C ARG A 122 -7.94 -8.94 1.21
N ARG A 123 -6.88 -9.71 1.43
CA ARG A 123 -6.97 -11.07 1.98
C ARG A 123 -7.42 -11.08 3.44
N MET A 124 -6.91 -10.15 4.25
CA MET A 124 -7.30 -10.06 5.66
C MET A 124 -8.79 -9.74 5.80
N LEU A 125 -9.29 -8.73 5.10
CA LEU A 125 -10.70 -8.35 5.16
C LEU A 125 -11.61 -9.40 4.55
N ALA A 126 -11.23 -10.03 3.44
CA ALA A 126 -12.00 -11.14 2.86
C ALA A 126 -12.09 -12.33 3.82
N ALA A 127 -11.03 -12.65 4.56
CA ALA A 127 -10.99 -13.76 5.50
C ALA A 127 -11.96 -13.58 6.69
N VAL A 128 -12.34 -12.35 7.03
CA VAL A 128 -13.35 -12.04 8.06
C VAL A 128 -14.74 -11.78 7.47
N GLY A 129 -14.95 -12.07 6.18
CA GLY A 129 -16.24 -11.95 5.52
C GLY A 129 -16.57 -10.55 5.00
N ALA A 130 -15.58 -9.66 4.88
CA ALA A 130 -15.76 -8.30 4.38
C ALA A 130 -14.84 -8.01 3.17
N PRO A 131 -15.12 -8.60 1.99
CA PRO A 131 -14.31 -8.39 0.79
C PRO A 131 -14.21 -6.91 0.44
N VAL A 132 -13.04 -6.50 -0.04
CA VAL A 132 -12.76 -5.10 -0.39
C VAL A 132 -13.37 -4.73 -1.71
N ALA A 133 -14.19 -3.67 -1.73
CA ALA A 133 -14.73 -3.05 -2.94
C ALA A 133 -13.77 -1.99 -3.50
N SER A 134 -13.15 -1.18 -2.63
CA SER A 134 -12.12 -0.20 -3.02
C SER A 134 -11.05 -0.07 -1.95
N LEU A 135 -9.83 0.22 -2.38
CA LEU A 135 -8.68 0.33 -1.50
C LEU A 135 -7.76 1.47 -1.94
N CYS A 136 -7.39 2.31 -0.98
CA CYS A 136 -6.49 3.43 -1.20
C CYS A 136 -5.44 3.50 -0.10
N ARG A 137 -4.16 3.54 -0.47
CA ARG A 137 -3.10 3.82 0.52
C ARG A 137 -3.02 5.31 0.78
N ILE A 138 -3.35 5.73 1.99
CA ILE A 138 -3.46 7.14 2.38
C ILE A 138 -2.23 7.69 3.08
N SER A 139 -1.35 6.82 3.61
CA SER A 139 -0.08 7.28 4.18
C SER A 139 1.03 6.22 4.14
N ILE A 140 2.26 6.70 4.14
CA ILE A 140 3.49 5.91 4.31
C ILE A 140 4.36 6.65 5.32
N GLY A 141 4.64 6.04 6.47
CA GLY A 141 5.34 6.74 7.56
C GLY A 141 4.58 7.99 7.99
N SER A 142 5.26 9.12 8.04
CA SER A 142 4.66 10.41 8.39
C SER A 142 4.09 11.18 7.18
N LEU A 143 4.23 10.65 5.97
CA LEU A 143 3.73 11.28 4.76
C LEU A 143 2.28 10.88 4.50
N HIS A 144 1.39 11.87 4.43
CA HIS A 144 -0.03 11.69 4.19
C HIS A 144 -0.43 12.22 2.81
N LEU A 145 -1.22 11.44 2.07
CA LEU A 145 -1.66 11.78 0.71
C LEU A 145 -2.46 13.08 0.65
N ASP A 146 -3.34 13.30 1.61
CA ASP A 146 -4.18 14.50 1.68
C ASP A 146 -3.38 15.80 1.85
N SER A 147 -2.19 15.74 2.46
CA SER A 147 -1.30 16.89 2.62
C SER A 147 -0.60 17.31 1.31
N LEU A 148 -0.63 16.46 0.29
CA LEU A 148 0.07 16.68 -0.98
C LEU A 148 -0.80 17.35 -2.06
N ASN A 149 -2.12 17.36 -1.89
CA ASN A 149 -3.08 17.90 -2.87
C ASN A 149 -2.87 17.34 -4.29
N LEU A 150 -2.58 16.04 -4.41
CA LEU A 150 -2.39 15.36 -5.68
C LEU A 150 -3.65 14.63 -6.12
N GLU A 151 -4.03 14.81 -7.37
CA GLU A 151 -5.05 13.99 -8.02
C GLU A 151 -4.43 12.69 -8.57
N PRO A 152 -5.25 11.65 -8.85
CA PRO A 152 -4.76 10.43 -9.46
C PRO A 152 -3.97 10.68 -10.76
N GLY A 153 -2.78 10.08 -10.85
CA GLY A 153 -1.87 10.27 -11.98
C GLY A 153 -0.92 11.46 -11.84
N GLU A 154 -1.13 12.32 -10.87
CA GLU A 154 -0.22 13.44 -10.60
C GLU A 154 0.94 13.01 -9.71
N TRP A 155 2.02 13.76 -9.79
CA TRP A 155 3.23 13.54 -9.00
C TRP A 155 3.87 14.86 -8.58
N MET A 156 4.66 14.81 -7.53
CA MET A 156 5.49 15.93 -7.08
C MET A 156 6.79 15.42 -6.45
N PRO A 157 7.90 16.18 -6.54
CA PRO A 157 9.10 15.83 -5.82
C PRO A 157 8.92 16.04 -4.31
N ILE A 158 9.48 15.13 -3.52
CA ILE A 158 9.55 15.25 -2.06
C ILE A 158 10.98 15.01 -1.57
N ARG A 159 11.27 15.44 -0.36
CA ARG A 159 12.55 15.16 0.29
C ARG A 159 12.48 13.80 1.03
N PRO A 160 13.60 13.05 1.08
CA PRO A 160 13.64 11.79 1.84
C PRO A 160 13.33 11.92 3.33
N ASP A 161 13.54 13.09 3.91
CA ASP A 161 13.27 13.41 5.32
C ASP A 161 11.80 13.74 5.60
N ALA A 162 10.94 13.75 4.58
CA ALA A 162 9.49 13.95 4.74
C ALA A 162 8.76 12.69 5.27
N LEU A 163 9.46 11.56 5.44
CA LEU A 163 8.91 10.25 5.80
C LEU A 163 9.15 9.85 7.24
#